data_c137bde6a945519a11e5e1c6382b7e34
#
_entry.id   c137bde6a945519a11e5e1c6382b7e34
#
_cell.length_a   1.000
_cell.length_b   1.000
_cell.length_c   1.000
_cell.angle_alpha   90.00
_cell.angle_beta   90.00
_cell.angle_gamma   90.00
#
_symmetry.space_group_name_H-M   'P 1'
#
loop_
_entity.id
_entity.type
_entity.pdbx_description
1 polymer ?
#
loop_
_entity_poly.entity_id
_entity_poly.type
_entity_poly.pdbx_seq_one_letter_code
_entity_poly.pdbx_strand_id
1 'polypeptide(L)'
;MEKDNNSNSWFKRLKSGLSASSNKVVNGISSLFTDKKLDNATLEELEDLLITSDLGVSAANQLTKNLAAKKFDRAISEEDIRVSFANDIADILRPVAQPINIDTSLKPHVILVCGVNGSGKTTTIGKLAQQWSREGKKVCLAAGDTF
;
A
#
# COMPACT_ATOMS: atom_id res chain seq x y z
N MET A 1 23.06 18.87 -8.21
CA MET A 1 21.71 19.32 -7.83
C MET A 1 20.65 18.71 -8.73
N GLU A 2 20.58 17.36 -8.85
CA GLU A 2 19.67 16.67 -9.81
C GLU A 2 18.92 15.47 -9.19
N LYS A 3 18.93 15.34 -7.86
CA LYS A 3 18.27 14.20 -7.18
C LYS A 3 16.80 14.41 -6.83
N ASP A 4 16.28 15.63 -6.77
CA ASP A 4 14.94 15.92 -6.24
C ASP A 4 13.80 15.82 -7.27
N ASN A 5 14.10 15.86 -8.57
CA ASN A 5 13.07 15.83 -9.61
C ASN A 5 12.52 14.43 -9.91
N ASN A 6 13.28 13.37 -9.58
CA ASN A 6 12.91 11.99 -9.91
C ASN A 6 11.97 11.37 -8.85
N SER A 7 12.10 11.77 -7.58
CA SER A 7 11.23 11.31 -6.49
C SER A 7 9.80 11.83 -6.66
N ASN A 8 9.63 13.09 -7.04
CA ASN A 8 8.32 13.72 -7.26
C ASN A 8 7.56 13.09 -8.45
N SER A 9 8.28 12.68 -9.50
CA SER A 9 7.70 11.99 -10.66
C SER A 9 7.26 10.55 -10.31
N TRP A 10 8.01 9.85 -9.44
CA TRP A 10 7.67 8.50 -8.98
C TRP A 10 6.43 8.50 -8.09
N PHE A 11 6.35 9.41 -7.11
CA PHE A 11 5.18 9.56 -6.25
C PHE A 11 3.91 9.91 -7.04
N LYS A 12 4.01 10.77 -8.06
CA LYS A 12 2.87 11.07 -8.95
C LYS A 12 2.36 9.83 -9.68
N ARG A 13 3.26 8.99 -10.20
CA ARG A 13 2.90 7.74 -10.88
C ARG A 13 2.30 6.72 -9.93
N LEU A 14 2.84 6.59 -8.72
CA LEU A 14 2.30 5.71 -7.70
C LEU A 14 0.90 6.15 -7.29
N LYS A 15 0.70 7.44 -7.01
CA LYS A 15 -0.60 8.02 -6.67
C LYS A 15 -1.62 7.82 -7.80
N SER A 16 -1.22 8.02 -9.07
CA SER A 16 -2.09 7.77 -10.22
C SER A 16 -2.46 6.29 -10.37
N GLY A 17 -1.51 5.37 -10.15
CA GLY A 17 -1.78 3.93 -10.24
C GLY A 17 -2.67 3.40 -9.12
N LEU A 18 -2.65 4.03 -7.95
CA LEU A 18 -3.46 3.65 -6.78
C LEU A 18 -4.79 4.42 -6.68
N SER A 19 -5.05 5.39 -7.58
CA SER A 19 -6.20 6.29 -7.48
C SER A 19 -7.55 5.57 -7.51
N ALA A 20 -7.68 4.52 -8.31
CA ALA A 20 -8.93 3.77 -8.41
C ALA A 20 -9.30 3.07 -7.08
N SER A 21 -8.33 2.40 -6.44
CA SER A 21 -8.54 1.71 -5.16
C SER A 21 -8.66 2.70 -4.00
N SER A 22 -7.81 3.74 -3.96
CA SER A 22 -7.87 4.74 -2.89
C SER A 22 -9.12 5.59 -2.95
N ASN A 23 -9.63 5.94 -4.14
CA ASN A 23 -10.85 6.71 -4.28
C ASN A 23 -12.08 5.97 -3.76
N LYS A 24 -12.14 4.64 -3.88
CA LYS A 24 -13.24 3.85 -3.32
C LYS A 24 -13.31 4.03 -1.80
N VAL A 25 -12.18 3.93 -1.13
CA VAL A 25 -12.10 4.11 0.35
C VAL A 25 -12.35 5.57 0.73
N VAL A 26 -11.70 6.53 0.07
CA VAL A 26 -11.84 7.95 0.37
C VAL A 26 -13.29 8.42 0.17
N ASN A 27 -13.91 8.10 -0.97
CA ASN A 27 -15.29 8.50 -1.24
C ASN A 27 -16.27 7.81 -0.29
N GLY A 28 -16.02 6.55 0.07
CA GLY A 28 -16.81 5.83 1.06
C GLY A 28 -16.73 6.48 2.45
N ILE A 29 -15.52 6.87 2.90
CA ILE A 29 -15.33 7.60 4.16
C ILE A 29 -16.08 8.95 4.10
N SER A 30 -15.91 9.73 3.02
CA SER A 30 -16.60 11.00 2.84
C SER A 30 -18.12 10.84 2.97
N SER A 31 -18.71 9.83 2.32
CA SER A 31 -20.15 9.58 2.38
C SER A 31 -20.64 9.16 3.76
N LEU A 32 -19.84 8.41 4.51
CA LEU A 32 -20.19 7.94 5.84
C LEU A 32 -20.16 9.06 6.90
N PHE A 33 -19.26 10.03 6.77
CA PHE A 33 -19.02 11.05 7.77
C PHE A 33 -19.58 12.44 7.42
N THR A 34 -20.30 12.57 6.31
CA THR A 34 -21.06 13.79 6.03
C THR A 34 -22.18 13.92 7.07
N ASP A 35 -22.02 14.87 7.99
CA ASP A 35 -22.97 15.20 9.08
C ASP A 35 -23.25 14.08 10.10
N LYS A 36 -22.46 12.99 10.15
CA LYS A 36 -22.61 11.92 11.13
C LYS A 36 -21.61 12.05 12.27
N LYS A 37 -22.05 11.64 13.47
CA LYS A 37 -21.17 11.47 14.63
C LYS A 37 -20.48 10.09 14.55
N LEU A 38 -19.32 9.99 15.17
CA LEU A 38 -18.62 8.72 15.35
C LEU A 38 -19.32 7.90 16.44
N ASP A 39 -20.40 7.21 16.07
CA ASP A 39 -21.12 6.25 16.90
C ASP A 39 -20.81 4.81 16.47
N ASN A 40 -21.33 3.84 17.23
CA ASN A 40 -21.07 2.42 16.96
C ASN A 40 -21.61 1.99 15.59
N ALA A 41 -22.75 2.50 15.17
CA ALA A 41 -23.32 2.17 13.87
C ALA A 41 -22.44 2.68 12.72
N THR A 42 -21.93 3.90 12.84
CA THR A 42 -20.99 4.46 11.85
C THR A 42 -19.66 3.70 11.82
N LEU A 43 -19.19 3.19 12.96
CA LEU A 43 -17.98 2.35 13.02
C LEU A 43 -18.19 0.98 12.34
N GLU A 44 -19.37 0.36 12.51
CA GLU A 44 -19.72 -0.89 11.82
C GLU A 44 -19.81 -0.66 10.30
N GLU A 45 -20.51 0.39 9.85
CA GLU A 45 -20.58 0.76 8.42
C GLU A 45 -19.17 1.01 7.84
N LEU A 46 -18.28 1.60 8.62
CA LEU A 46 -16.89 1.85 8.22
C LEU A 46 -16.08 0.55 8.12
N GLU A 47 -16.24 -0.38 9.06
CA GLU A 47 -15.60 -1.68 9.04
C GLU A 47 -16.02 -2.46 7.79
N ASP A 48 -17.31 -2.50 7.47
CA ASP A 48 -17.85 -3.13 6.26
C ASP A 48 -17.30 -2.50 4.97
N LEU A 49 -17.20 -1.17 4.93
CA LEU A 49 -16.57 -0.46 3.81
C LEU A 49 -15.12 -0.89 3.61
N LEU A 50 -14.33 -0.98 4.68
CA LEU A 50 -12.93 -1.37 4.62
C LEU A 50 -12.77 -2.83 4.16
N ILE A 51 -13.61 -3.74 4.67
CA ILE A 51 -13.62 -5.16 4.26
C ILE A 51 -13.98 -5.28 2.77
N THR A 52 -15.02 -4.61 2.31
CA THR A 52 -15.44 -4.63 0.91
C THR A 52 -14.46 -3.91 -0.03
N SER A 53 -13.52 -3.18 0.53
CA SER A 53 -12.40 -2.55 -0.19
C SER A 53 -11.12 -3.39 -0.16
N ASP A 54 -11.22 -4.69 0.15
CA ASP A 54 -10.13 -5.67 0.17
C ASP A 54 -9.02 -5.41 1.21
N LEU A 55 -9.31 -4.65 2.28
CA LEU A 55 -8.33 -4.47 3.36
C LEU A 55 -8.19 -5.73 4.24
N GLY A 56 -9.17 -6.62 4.20
CA GLY A 56 -9.23 -7.79 5.07
C GLY A 56 -9.77 -7.49 6.46
N VAL A 57 -10.46 -8.47 7.05
CA VAL A 57 -11.19 -8.33 8.32
C VAL A 57 -10.30 -7.87 9.48
N SER A 58 -9.10 -8.44 9.59
CA SER A 58 -8.18 -8.12 10.70
C SER A 58 -7.73 -6.66 10.68
N ALA A 59 -7.34 -6.15 9.51
CA ALA A 59 -6.91 -4.76 9.36
C ALA A 59 -8.09 -3.78 9.53
N ALA A 60 -9.25 -4.09 8.94
CA ALA A 60 -10.46 -3.28 9.09
C ALA A 60 -10.85 -3.13 10.57
N ASN A 61 -10.92 -4.23 11.30
CA ASN A 61 -11.24 -4.24 12.72
C ASN A 61 -10.21 -3.48 13.58
N GLN A 62 -8.91 -3.59 13.25
CA GLN A 62 -7.88 -2.82 13.96
C GLN A 62 -8.02 -1.32 13.70
N LEU A 63 -8.25 -0.91 12.46
CA LEU A 63 -8.39 0.51 12.10
C LEU A 63 -9.63 1.14 12.77
N THR A 64 -10.77 0.45 12.75
CA THR A 64 -12.00 0.95 13.38
C THR A 64 -11.88 1.02 14.90
N LYS A 65 -11.25 0.04 15.55
CA LYS A 65 -10.97 0.07 16.99
C LYS A 65 -10.02 1.20 17.37
N ASN A 66 -8.96 1.41 16.60
CA ASN A 66 -8.03 2.51 16.85
C ASN A 66 -8.72 3.87 16.70
N LEU A 67 -9.59 4.01 15.70
CA LEU A 67 -10.37 5.23 15.51
C LEU A 67 -11.33 5.46 16.66
N ALA A 68 -12.08 4.44 17.11
CA ALA A 68 -12.99 4.50 18.24
C ALA A 68 -12.30 4.87 19.56
N ALA A 69 -11.06 4.44 19.75
CA ALA A 69 -10.27 4.74 20.94
C ALA A 69 -9.72 6.19 20.97
N LYS A 70 -9.68 6.86 19.82
CA LYS A 70 -9.17 8.24 19.72
C LYS A 70 -10.22 9.21 20.26
N LYS A 71 -9.80 10.04 21.23
CA LYS A 71 -10.63 11.15 21.71
C LYS A 71 -10.41 12.35 20.80
N PHE A 72 -11.50 12.90 20.28
CA PHE A 72 -11.47 14.13 19.50
C PHE A 72 -12.09 15.24 20.34
N ASP A 73 -11.35 16.33 20.56
CA ASP A 73 -11.82 17.49 21.33
C ASP A 73 -12.92 18.29 20.60
N ARG A 74 -13.15 17.94 19.32
CA ARG A 74 -14.17 18.53 18.44
C ARG A 74 -14.85 17.45 17.61
N ALA A 75 -15.88 17.82 16.86
CA ALA A 75 -16.45 16.93 15.86
C ALA A 75 -15.36 16.43 14.90
N ILE A 76 -15.31 15.12 14.69
CA ILE A 76 -14.32 14.50 13.80
C ILE A 76 -14.56 14.95 12.37
N SER A 77 -13.50 15.36 11.69
CA SER A 77 -13.53 15.69 10.27
C SER A 77 -13.08 14.49 9.43
N GLU A 78 -13.47 14.47 8.15
CA GLU A 78 -12.98 13.49 7.16
C GLU A 78 -11.44 13.45 7.12
N GLU A 79 -10.80 14.61 7.18
CA GLU A 79 -9.33 14.69 7.18
C GLU A 79 -8.72 14.05 8.43
N ASP A 80 -9.33 14.21 9.61
CA ASP A 80 -8.87 13.57 10.85
C ASP A 80 -8.89 12.04 10.71
N ILE A 81 -9.96 11.48 10.11
CA ILE A 81 -10.10 10.05 9.85
C ILE A 81 -9.04 9.58 8.86
N ARG A 82 -8.86 10.32 7.76
CA ARG A 82 -7.89 9.99 6.71
C ARG A 82 -6.46 9.99 7.24
N VAL A 83 -6.08 11.00 8.01
CA VAL A 83 -4.77 11.09 8.65
C VAL A 83 -4.58 9.98 9.67
N SER A 84 -5.61 9.70 10.48
CA SER A 84 -5.60 8.60 11.43
C SER A 84 -5.32 7.27 10.74
N PHE A 85 -6.08 6.94 9.70
CA PHE A 85 -5.92 5.70 8.95
C PHE A 85 -4.58 5.60 8.24
N ALA A 86 -4.09 6.69 7.65
CA ALA A 86 -2.78 6.70 7.02
C ALA A 86 -1.67 6.33 8.01
N ASN A 87 -1.73 6.86 9.23
CA ASN A 87 -0.78 6.53 10.29
C ASN A 87 -0.92 5.08 10.77
N ASP A 88 -2.15 4.63 11.04
CA ASP A 88 -2.41 3.27 11.53
C ASP A 88 -2.00 2.22 10.46
N ILE A 89 -2.28 2.46 9.18
CA ILE A 89 -1.83 1.61 8.06
C ILE A 89 -0.30 1.61 7.95
N ALA A 90 0.33 2.78 8.08
CA ALA A 90 1.79 2.87 8.07
C ALA A 90 2.41 2.07 9.22
N ASP A 91 1.80 2.08 10.41
CA ASP A 91 2.25 1.31 11.57
C ASP A 91 2.10 -0.20 11.36
N ILE A 92 1.02 -0.65 10.70
CA ILE A 92 0.82 -2.05 10.32
C ILE A 92 1.88 -2.49 9.30
N LEU A 93 2.21 -1.63 8.33
CA LEU A 93 3.13 -1.97 7.24
C LEU A 93 4.61 -1.85 7.63
N ARG A 94 4.97 -0.96 8.56
CA ARG A 94 6.37 -0.67 8.93
C ARG A 94 7.18 -1.92 9.31
N PRO A 95 6.69 -2.88 10.13
CA PRO A 95 7.44 -4.08 10.49
C PRO A 95 7.74 -5.01 9.31
N VAL A 96 6.90 -5.00 8.28
CA VAL A 96 6.99 -5.89 7.11
C VAL A 96 7.57 -5.21 5.87
N ALA A 97 7.76 -3.89 5.90
CA ALA A 97 8.35 -3.10 4.82
C ALA A 97 9.88 -3.27 4.80
N GLN A 98 10.34 -4.45 4.41
CA GLN A 98 11.76 -4.78 4.34
C GLN A 98 12.28 -4.67 2.91
N PRO A 99 13.49 -4.12 2.69
CA PRO A 99 14.11 -4.11 1.37
C PRO A 99 14.55 -5.52 0.96
N ILE A 100 14.57 -5.78 -0.34
CA ILE A 100 15.19 -6.99 -0.88
C ILE A 100 16.71 -6.83 -0.75
N ASN A 101 17.33 -7.62 0.12
CA ASN A 101 18.78 -7.65 0.29
C ASN A 101 19.39 -8.70 -0.64
N ILE A 102 20.29 -8.26 -1.53
CA ILE A 102 21.05 -9.17 -2.38
C ILE A 102 22.29 -9.62 -1.60
N ASP A 103 22.33 -10.90 -1.26
CA ASP A 103 23.49 -11.51 -0.62
C ASP A 103 24.58 -11.76 -1.65
N THR A 104 25.65 -10.99 -1.59
CA THR A 104 26.79 -11.07 -2.51
C THR A 104 27.72 -12.26 -2.23
N SER A 105 27.54 -12.97 -1.11
CA SER A 105 28.25 -14.22 -0.83
C SER A 105 27.74 -15.36 -1.70
N LEU A 106 26.48 -15.31 -2.13
CA LEU A 106 25.86 -16.25 -3.03
C LEU A 106 26.24 -15.90 -4.50
N LYS A 107 26.73 -16.89 -5.23
CA LYS A 107 27.21 -16.73 -6.61
C LYS A 107 26.62 -17.83 -7.52
N PRO A 108 25.43 -17.64 -8.06
CA PRO A 108 24.59 -16.45 -8.03
C PRO A 108 23.65 -16.38 -6.83
N HIS A 109 23.19 -15.18 -6.48
CA HIS A 109 21.99 -14.99 -5.67
C HIS A 109 20.77 -15.20 -6.58
N VAL A 110 19.95 -16.22 -6.29
CA VAL A 110 18.80 -16.60 -7.12
C VAL A 110 17.51 -16.09 -6.51
N ILE A 111 16.70 -15.41 -7.32
CA ILE A 111 15.37 -14.94 -6.93
C ILE A 111 14.34 -15.59 -7.83
N LEU A 112 13.44 -16.37 -7.23
CA LEU A 112 12.30 -16.98 -7.92
C LEU A 112 11.06 -16.08 -7.77
N VAL A 113 10.47 -15.67 -8.90
CA VAL A 113 9.24 -14.88 -8.93
C VAL A 113 8.08 -15.76 -9.36
N CYS A 114 7.13 -15.99 -8.44
CA CYS A 114 5.97 -16.84 -8.66
C CYS A 114 4.67 -16.00 -8.66
N GLY A 115 3.64 -16.48 -9.33
CA GLY A 115 2.31 -15.87 -9.33
C GLY A 115 1.44 -16.40 -10.47
N VAL A 116 0.14 -16.11 -10.41
CA VAL A 116 -0.83 -16.47 -11.45
C VAL A 116 -0.62 -15.67 -12.74
N ASN A 117 -1.20 -16.11 -13.86
CA ASN A 117 -1.12 -15.39 -15.12
C ASN A 117 -1.74 -13.99 -15.00
N GLY A 118 -1.10 -12.99 -15.61
CA GLY A 118 -1.54 -11.60 -15.51
C GLY A 118 -1.18 -10.85 -14.21
N SER A 119 -0.56 -11.51 -13.22
CA SER A 119 -0.20 -10.87 -11.93
C SER A 119 0.95 -9.86 -12.02
N GLY A 120 1.56 -9.69 -13.18
CA GLY A 120 2.67 -8.74 -13.39
C GLY A 120 4.06 -9.29 -13.09
N LYS A 121 4.25 -10.63 -13.02
CA LYS A 121 5.55 -11.28 -12.79
C LYS A 121 6.65 -10.72 -13.70
N THR A 122 6.44 -10.83 -15.01
CA THR A 122 7.43 -10.41 -16.04
C THR A 122 7.74 -8.92 -15.92
N THR A 123 6.72 -8.09 -15.69
CA THR A 123 6.91 -6.64 -15.50
C THR A 123 7.74 -6.35 -14.25
N THR A 124 7.49 -7.06 -13.15
CA THR A 124 8.25 -6.90 -11.90
C THR A 124 9.69 -7.34 -12.07
N ILE A 125 9.92 -8.50 -12.69
CA ILE A 125 11.27 -9.01 -13.00
C ILE A 125 12.04 -7.98 -13.84
N GLY A 126 11.43 -7.45 -14.91
CA GLY A 126 12.09 -6.46 -15.76
C GLY A 126 12.47 -5.17 -15.01
N LYS A 127 11.60 -4.68 -14.11
CA LYS A 127 11.88 -3.50 -13.28
C LYS A 127 13.01 -3.73 -12.28
N LEU A 128 13.01 -4.87 -11.59
CA LEU A 128 14.07 -5.25 -10.64
C LEU A 128 15.40 -5.43 -11.36
N ALA A 129 15.41 -6.13 -12.48
CA ALA A 129 16.61 -6.31 -13.30
C ALA A 129 17.21 -4.99 -13.76
N GLN A 130 16.37 -4.07 -14.23
CA GLN A 130 16.79 -2.73 -14.63
C GLN A 130 17.37 -1.95 -13.44
N GLN A 131 16.74 -2.00 -12.27
CA GLN A 131 17.22 -1.33 -11.07
C GLN A 131 18.61 -1.86 -10.69
N TRP A 132 18.78 -3.17 -10.56
CA TRP A 132 20.04 -3.76 -10.13
C TRP A 132 21.16 -3.59 -11.18
N SER A 133 20.81 -3.60 -12.47
CA SER A 133 21.77 -3.27 -13.53
C SER A 133 22.27 -1.83 -13.41
N ARG A 134 21.39 -0.86 -13.10
CA ARG A 134 21.78 0.53 -12.84
C ARG A 134 22.65 0.70 -11.59
N GLU A 135 22.48 -0.20 -10.62
CA GLU A 135 23.33 -0.29 -9.42
C GLU A 135 24.66 -1.02 -9.69
N GLY A 136 24.96 -1.37 -10.94
CA GLY A 136 26.20 -2.03 -11.35
C GLY A 136 26.25 -3.54 -11.10
N LYS A 137 25.11 -4.17 -10.73
CA LYS A 137 25.05 -5.62 -10.53
C LYS A 137 24.93 -6.35 -11.87
N LYS A 138 25.58 -7.52 -11.99
CA LYS A 138 25.40 -8.40 -13.14
C LYS A 138 24.12 -9.19 -12.96
N VAL A 139 23.15 -8.99 -13.83
CA VAL A 139 21.82 -9.63 -13.77
C VAL A 139 21.67 -10.61 -14.93
N CYS A 140 21.23 -11.83 -14.63
CA CYS A 140 20.82 -12.82 -15.61
C CYS A 140 19.33 -13.12 -15.41
N LEU A 141 18.57 -13.18 -16.50
CA LEU A 141 17.14 -13.54 -16.46
C LEU A 141 16.97 -14.91 -17.10
N ALA A 142 16.25 -15.79 -16.41
CA ALA A 142 15.81 -17.07 -16.95
C ALA A 142 14.29 -17.03 -17.13
N ALA A 143 13.82 -17.11 -18.37
CA ALA A 143 12.40 -17.21 -18.69
C ALA A 143 12.02 -18.70 -18.69
N GLY A 144 11.44 -19.16 -17.57
CA GLY A 144 10.93 -20.52 -17.43
C GLY A 144 9.42 -20.65 -17.68
N ASP A 145 8.73 -19.53 -17.88
CA ASP A 145 7.29 -19.45 -18.14
C ASP A 145 7.08 -19.35 -19.65
N THR A 146 6.60 -20.43 -20.25
CA THR A 146 6.40 -20.56 -21.70
C THR A 146 4.93 -20.45 -22.12
N PHE A 147 4.05 -20.04 -21.24
CA PHE A 147 2.59 -19.90 -21.47
C PHE A 147 2.14 -18.45 -21.48
#